data_8a71b78bac9b48ae09e6dc42af49f32c
#
_entry.id   8a71b78bac9b48ae09e6dc42af49f32c
#
_cell.length_a   1.000
_cell.length_b   1.000
_cell.length_c   1.000
_cell.angle_alpha   90.00
_cell.angle_beta   90.00
_cell.angle_gamma   90.00
#
_symmetry.space_group_name_H-M   'P 1'
#
loop_
_entity.id
_entity.type
_entity.pdbx_description
1 polymer ?
#
loop_
_entity_poly.entity_id
_entity_poly.type
_entity_poly.pdbx_seq_one_letter_code
_entity_poly.pdbx_strand_id
1 'polypeptide(L)'
;MHLLKLSDVFYFETVDDRSFVYTQGEVFETKEKLYEFERLCAGSALFRCSKSMILNADRIDYVRPSLSGRFEAVLSNGEKVVVSRKYVAELKRMLGV
;
A
#
# COMPACT_ATOMS: atom_id res chain seq x y z
N MET A 1 8.38 -2.41 -22.71
CA MET A 1 8.17 -1.42 -21.63
C MET A 1 6.75 -1.52 -21.12
N HIS A 2 6.63 -1.68 -19.82
CA HIS A 2 5.31 -1.74 -19.18
C HIS A 2 4.93 -0.36 -18.67
N LEU A 3 3.74 0.09 -19.03
CA LEU A 3 3.17 1.30 -18.47
C LEU A 3 2.23 0.89 -17.34
N LEU A 4 2.62 1.17 -16.11
CA LEU A 4 1.79 0.89 -14.95
C LEU A 4 1.00 2.13 -14.58
N LYS A 5 -0.32 1.98 -14.45
CA LYS A 5 -1.16 3.02 -13.89
C LYS A 5 -1.18 2.84 -12.38
N LEU A 6 -1.22 3.94 -11.64
CA LEU A 6 -1.31 3.86 -10.18
C LEU A 6 -2.53 3.06 -9.74
N SER A 7 -3.62 3.12 -10.51
CA SER A 7 -4.83 2.35 -10.21
C SER A 7 -4.63 0.84 -10.29
N ASP A 8 -3.59 0.37 -11.00
CA ASP A 8 -3.30 -1.05 -11.11
C ASP A 8 -2.44 -1.57 -9.96
N VAL A 9 -1.85 -0.66 -9.18
CA VAL A 9 -0.95 -1.03 -8.10
C VAL A 9 -1.76 -1.43 -6.87
N PHE A 10 -1.43 -2.59 -6.30
CA PHE A 10 -2.00 -3.02 -5.01
C PHE A 10 -1.18 -2.42 -3.88
N TYR A 11 0.14 -2.58 -3.95
CA TYR A 11 1.02 -1.93 -2.99
C TYR A 11 2.45 -1.89 -3.54
N PHE A 12 3.23 -1.02 -2.93
CA PHE A 12 4.66 -0.86 -3.18
C PHE A 12 5.37 -1.18 -1.88
N GLU A 13 6.42 -1.97 -1.94
CA GLU A 13 7.14 -2.40 -0.75
C GLU A 13 8.64 -2.38 -0.97
N THR A 14 9.40 -1.96 0.05
CA THR A 14 10.85 -2.08 0.03
C THR A 14 11.26 -3.19 0.99
N VAL A 15 12.12 -4.09 0.49
CA VAL A 15 12.66 -5.21 1.25
C VAL A 15 14.16 -5.28 0.96
N ASP A 16 14.99 -5.18 2.00
CA ASP A 16 16.45 -5.26 1.87
C ASP A 16 17.00 -4.30 0.81
N ASP A 17 16.59 -3.03 0.87
CA ASP A 17 17.01 -1.96 -0.03
C ASP A 17 16.56 -2.16 -1.49
N ARG A 18 15.68 -3.11 -1.75
CA ARG A 18 15.09 -3.33 -3.07
C ARG A 18 13.62 -2.95 -3.02
N SER A 19 13.12 -2.39 -4.12
CA SER A 19 11.76 -1.89 -4.20
C SER A 19 10.94 -2.71 -5.19
N PHE A 20 9.72 -3.03 -4.82
CA PHE A 20 8.82 -3.87 -5.62
C PHE A 20 7.44 -3.25 -5.71
N VAL A 21 6.86 -3.34 -6.92
CA VAL A 21 5.48 -2.92 -7.17
C VAL A 21 4.66 -4.18 -7.40
N TYR A 22 3.59 -4.32 -6.64
CA TYR A 22 2.69 -5.48 -6.71
C TYR A 22 1.40 -5.06 -7.39
N THR A 23 1.03 -5.81 -8.44
CA THR A 23 -0.25 -5.64 -9.13
C THR A 23 -1.02 -6.96 -9.05
N GLN A 24 -2.16 -7.03 -9.72
CA GLN A 24 -2.94 -8.27 -9.77
C GLN A 24 -2.11 -9.35 -10.47
N GLY A 25 -1.59 -10.28 -9.69
CA GLY A 25 -0.87 -11.44 -10.21
C GLY A 25 0.56 -11.19 -10.68
N GLU A 26 1.10 -9.98 -10.54
CA GLU A 26 2.46 -9.68 -10.99
C GLU A 26 3.23 -8.86 -9.97
N VAL A 27 4.55 -9.00 -9.99
CA VAL A 27 5.47 -8.25 -9.14
C VAL A 27 6.58 -7.70 -10.02
N PHE A 28 6.85 -6.41 -9.90
CA PHE A 28 7.91 -5.75 -10.66
C PHE A 28 8.92 -5.12 -9.70
N GLU A 29 10.20 -5.33 -9.95
CA GLU A 29 11.22 -4.60 -9.21
C GLU A 29 11.39 -3.23 -9.88
N THR A 30 11.59 -2.18 -9.06
CA THR A 30 11.74 -0.81 -9.56
C THR A 30 12.92 -0.15 -8.87
N LYS A 31 13.43 0.91 -9.50
CA LYS A 31 14.55 1.70 -8.96
C LYS A 31 14.09 2.80 -8.01
N GLU A 32 12.81 3.13 -8.01
CA GLU A 32 12.31 4.18 -7.15
C GLU A 32 12.45 3.81 -5.68
N LYS A 33 12.85 4.80 -4.88
CA LYS A 33 12.86 4.67 -3.43
C LYS A 33 11.44 4.87 -2.90
N LEU A 34 11.21 4.40 -1.68
CA LEU A 34 9.89 4.51 -1.05
C LEU A 34 9.39 5.96 -1.03
N TYR A 35 10.26 6.92 -0.64
CA TYR A 35 9.86 8.32 -0.56
C TYR A 35 9.56 8.91 -1.95
N GLU A 36 10.26 8.43 -2.98
CA GLU A 36 10.01 8.87 -4.36
C GLU A 36 8.65 8.39 -4.83
N PHE A 37 8.35 7.12 -4.57
CA PHE A 37 7.04 6.55 -4.93
C PHE A 37 5.92 7.23 -4.15
N GLU A 38 6.14 7.49 -2.87
CA GLU A 38 5.16 8.19 -2.04
C GLU A 38 4.83 9.57 -2.62
N ARG A 39 5.84 10.27 -3.12
CA ARG A 39 5.66 11.57 -3.75
C ARG A 39 4.85 11.47 -5.03
N LEU A 40 5.11 10.44 -5.84
CA LEU A 40 4.35 10.19 -7.06
C LEU A 40 2.88 9.89 -6.76
N CYS A 41 2.61 9.32 -5.60
CA CYS A 41 1.26 8.89 -5.21
C CYS A 41 0.46 9.99 -4.50
N ALA A 42 1.05 11.17 -4.27
CA ALA A 42 0.36 12.24 -3.57
C ALA A 42 -0.95 12.59 -4.26
N GLY A 43 -2.04 12.66 -3.50
CA GLY A 43 -3.37 12.95 -4.02
C GLY A 43 -4.08 11.77 -4.65
N SER A 44 -3.45 10.59 -4.67
CA SER A 44 -4.09 9.36 -5.18
C SER A 44 -4.66 8.54 -4.02
N ALA A 45 -5.18 7.35 -4.34
CA ALA A 45 -5.67 6.42 -3.33
C ALA A 45 -4.55 5.63 -2.65
N LEU A 46 -3.29 5.81 -3.08
CA LEU A 46 -2.17 5.13 -2.46
C LEU A 46 -1.64 5.95 -1.28
N PHE A 47 -1.41 5.28 -0.14
CA PHE A 47 -0.99 5.95 1.08
C PHE A 47 0.03 5.09 1.83
N ARG A 48 0.83 5.77 2.64
CA ARG A 48 1.81 5.08 3.48
C ARG A 48 1.09 4.27 4.55
N CYS A 49 1.35 2.97 4.62
CA CYS A 49 0.70 2.11 5.61
C CYS A 49 1.70 1.49 6.60
N SER A 50 3.00 1.58 6.31
CA SER A 50 4.04 1.15 7.22
C SER A 50 5.36 1.82 6.86
N LYS A 51 6.41 1.51 7.61
CA LYS A 51 7.75 2.03 7.33
C LYS A 51 8.22 1.69 5.92
N SER A 52 7.78 0.57 5.38
CA SER A 52 8.31 0.02 4.13
C SER A 52 7.26 -0.18 3.04
N MET A 53 6.02 0.26 3.25
CA MET A 53 4.95 -0.05 2.32
C MET A 53 4.01 1.13 2.06
N ILE A 54 3.58 1.22 0.81
CA ILE A 54 2.53 2.14 0.35
C ILE A 54 1.43 1.26 -0.22
N LEU A 55 0.20 1.45 0.27
CA LEU A 55 -0.95 0.59 -0.03
C LEU A 55 -2.01 1.36 -0.79
N ASN A 56 -2.64 0.71 -1.77
CA ASN A 56 -3.73 1.30 -2.52
C ASN A 56 -5.06 1.07 -1.79
N ALA A 57 -5.66 2.15 -1.28
CA ALA A 57 -6.93 2.06 -0.56
C ALA A 57 -8.05 1.51 -1.44
N ASP A 58 -8.02 1.77 -2.75
CA ASP A 58 -9.04 1.28 -3.68
C ASP A 58 -9.00 -0.24 -3.86
N ARG A 59 -7.92 -0.88 -3.43
CA ARG A 59 -7.79 -2.34 -3.50
C ARG A 59 -8.12 -3.03 -2.18
N ILE A 60 -8.50 -2.27 -1.18
CA ILE A 60 -8.89 -2.83 0.12
C ILE A 60 -10.33 -3.27 0.03
N ASP A 61 -10.57 -4.55 0.32
CA ASP A 61 -11.91 -5.11 0.38
C ASP A 61 -12.56 -4.79 1.72
N TYR A 62 -11.82 -5.03 2.80
CA TYR A 62 -12.27 -4.65 4.15
C TYR A 62 -11.08 -4.58 5.09
N VAL A 63 -11.29 -3.93 6.24
CA VAL A 63 -10.28 -3.81 7.28
C VAL A 63 -10.85 -4.31 8.61
N ARG A 64 -9.95 -4.73 9.50
CA ARG A 64 -10.34 -5.13 10.85
C ARG A 64 -9.25 -4.75 11.84
N PRO A 65 -9.63 -4.44 13.08
CA PRO A 65 -8.63 -4.17 14.11
C PRO A 65 -7.76 -5.39 14.34
N SER A 66 -6.50 -5.14 14.65
CA SER A 66 -5.53 -6.16 14.99
C SER A 66 -4.88 -5.80 16.31
N LEU A 67 -3.86 -6.57 16.71
CA LEU A 67 -3.18 -6.38 17.99
C LEU A 67 -2.41 -5.05 18.01
N SER A 68 -2.27 -4.49 19.20
CA SER A 68 -1.40 -3.32 19.46
C SER A 68 -1.79 -2.08 18.66
N GLY A 69 -3.07 -1.87 18.41
CA GLY A 69 -3.55 -0.69 17.71
C GLY A 69 -3.32 -0.72 16.21
N ARG A 70 -2.89 -1.83 15.66
CA ARG A 70 -2.73 -2.03 14.22
C ARG A 70 -4.07 -2.39 13.60
N PHE A 71 -4.13 -2.29 12.27
CA PHE A 71 -5.27 -2.80 11.49
C PHE A 71 -4.74 -3.79 10.46
N GLU A 72 -5.58 -4.75 10.10
CA GLU A 72 -5.31 -5.65 9.00
C GLU A 72 -6.23 -5.27 7.85
N ALA A 73 -5.64 -5.01 6.68
CA ALA A 73 -6.37 -4.73 5.46
C ALA A 73 -6.38 -6.01 4.62
N VAL A 74 -7.57 -6.45 4.22
CA VAL A 74 -7.73 -7.59 3.32
C VAL A 74 -8.00 -7.02 1.94
N LEU A 75 -7.14 -7.36 0.99
CA LEU A 75 -7.18 -6.80 -0.35
C LEU A 75 -8.11 -7.62 -1.24
N SER A 76 -8.50 -7.04 -2.37
CA SER A 76 -9.42 -7.68 -3.31
C SER A 76 -8.88 -8.98 -3.89
N ASN A 77 -7.56 -9.19 -3.85
CA ASN A 77 -6.93 -10.44 -4.30
C ASN A 77 -6.77 -11.46 -3.16
N GLY A 78 -7.29 -11.17 -1.97
CA GLY A 78 -7.21 -12.06 -0.82
C GLY A 78 -5.97 -11.87 0.05
N GLU A 79 -5.01 -11.08 -0.36
CA GLU A 79 -3.82 -10.81 0.45
C GLU A 79 -4.18 -9.98 1.68
N LYS A 80 -3.40 -10.18 2.75
CA LYS A 80 -3.57 -9.45 4.00
C LYS A 80 -2.35 -8.58 4.23
N VAL A 81 -2.59 -7.31 4.55
CA VAL A 81 -1.55 -6.33 4.79
C VAL A 81 -1.78 -5.68 6.15
N VAL A 82 -0.73 -5.59 6.95
CA VAL A 82 -0.82 -4.93 8.26
C VAL A 82 -0.56 -3.45 8.10
N VAL A 83 -1.50 -2.64 8.58
CA VAL A 83 -1.34 -1.18 8.65
C VAL A 83 -0.83 -0.86 10.05
N SER A 84 0.35 -0.28 10.13
CA SER A 84 0.99 0.07 11.41
C SER A 84 0.15 1.09 12.16
N ARG A 85 0.19 1.01 13.49
CA ARG A 85 -0.57 1.92 14.36
C ARG A 85 -0.39 3.39 13.96
N LYS A 86 0.83 3.77 13.64
CA LYS A 86 1.17 5.15 13.25
C LYS A 86 0.36 5.64 12.04
N TYR A 87 -0.05 4.73 11.17
CA TYR A 87 -0.71 5.09 9.91
C TYR A 87 -2.20 4.76 9.90
N VAL A 88 -2.76 4.34 11.03
CA VAL A 88 -4.20 3.98 11.10
C VAL A 88 -5.09 5.19 10.87
N ALA A 89 -4.70 6.37 11.38
CA ALA A 89 -5.49 7.58 11.16
C ALA A 89 -5.60 7.89 9.65
N GLU A 90 -4.50 7.72 8.92
CA GLU A 90 -4.49 7.92 7.47
C GLU A 90 -5.36 6.89 6.77
N LEU A 91 -5.30 5.62 7.20
CA LEU A 91 -6.17 4.59 6.67
C LEU A 91 -7.64 4.98 6.80
N LYS A 92 -8.03 5.42 7.99
CA LYS A 92 -9.42 5.82 8.25
C LYS A 92 -9.83 7.00 7.38
N ARG A 93 -8.93 7.98 7.22
CA ARG A 93 -9.18 9.12 6.36
C ARG A 93 -9.40 8.68 4.91
N MET A 94 -8.56 7.77 4.42
CA MET A 94 -8.66 7.27 3.04
C MET A 94 -9.95 6.48 2.81
N LEU A 95 -10.43 5.79 3.83
CA LEU A 95 -11.68 5.01 3.73
C LEU A 95 -12.93 5.83 4.07
N GLY A 96 -12.77 7.07 4.49
CA GLY A 96 -13.89 7.94 4.81
C GLY A 96 -14.58 7.62 6.13
N VAL A 97 -13.85 7.06 7.08
CA VAL A 97 -14.41 6.68 8.39
C VAL A 97 -13.73 7.41 9.53
#